data_48c1112aeb5b578bfbc4874af3dead15
#
_entry.id   48c1112aeb5b578bfbc4874af3dead15
#
_cell.length_a   1.000
_cell.length_b   1.000
_cell.length_c   1.000
_cell.angle_alpha   90.00
_cell.angle_beta   90.00
_cell.angle_gamma   90.00
#
_symmetry.space_group_name_H-M   'P 1'
#
loop_
_entity.id
_entity.type
_entity.pdbx_description
1 polymer ?
#
loop_
_entity_poly.entity_id
_entity_poly.type
_entity_poly.pdbx_seq_one_letter_code
_entity_poly.pdbx_strand_id
1 'polypeptide(L)'
;MLATVGCVATAADVRADEPASPPVELRHDLRVDLPVTAGLAVVTVGFRLLRDDLEPSTCRWCDGSSPGSVNAVDHWFRTALRRQDTGPANITSYVLAFGAAPVSAAAFTVIAAVTDGRGNEAVVDIVAVAEGGFSAMLVTEILEAATLRTRPYVHAIENDDERAAVIAKTGAFHSFPAGHVVEAFGVAAASGVVASMRGYRLAPLVWAAGLMFGVATAYTRMAADRHYFTDVLAGAAIGTVVGGGVPLLFHQPADGERTSWLQRATIVATPLRQGQMVGMGWSF
;
A
#
# COMPACT_ATOMS: atom_id res chain seq x y z
N MET A 1 -10.50 8.90 -34.47
CA MET A 1 -10.11 10.20 -33.92
C MET A 1 -9.10 9.97 -32.82
N LEU A 2 -7.81 10.15 -33.11
CA LEU A 2 -6.72 10.00 -32.15
C LEU A 2 -6.64 11.27 -31.32
N ALA A 3 -6.81 11.16 -30.00
CA ALA A 3 -6.59 12.24 -29.06
C ALA A 3 -5.10 12.29 -28.72
N THR A 4 -4.41 13.33 -29.14
CA THR A 4 -3.04 13.63 -28.71
C THR A 4 -3.08 14.18 -27.29
N VAL A 5 -2.48 13.45 -26.37
CA VAL A 5 -2.21 13.93 -25.00
C VAL A 5 -0.98 14.83 -25.07
N GLY A 6 -1.20 16.13 -25.08
CA GLY A 6 -0.14 17.12 -24.95
C GLY A 6 0.24 17.28 -23.48
N CYS A 7 1.45 16.85 -23.12
CA CYS A 7 2.06 17.15 -21.81
C CYS A 7 2.60 18.59 -21.90
N VAL A 8 1.91 19.57 -21.30
CA VAL A 8 2.45 20.92 -21.11
C VAL A 8 3.28 20.89 -19.82
N ALA A 9 4.58 20.70 -19.96
CA ALA A 9 5.53 20.96 -18.90
C ALA A 9 5.73 22.48 -18.81
N THR A 10 5.09 23.15 -17.86
CA THR A 10 5.49 24.49 -17.45
C THR A 10 6.79 24.35 -16.68
N ALA A 11 7.86 24.95 -17.23
CA ALA A 11 9.12 25.12 -16.50
C ALA A 11 8.81 25.91 -15.22
N ALA A 12 8.83 25.24 -14.08
CA ALA A 12 8.85 25.90 -12.80
C ALA A 12 10.21 26.56 -12.66
N ASP A 13 10.24 27.88 -12.50
CA ASP A 13 11.42 28.60 -12.05
C ASP A 13 11.94 27.91 -10.79
N VAL A 14 13.12 27.31 -10.88
CA VAL A 14 13.86 26.81 -9.73
C VAL A 14 14.29 28.04 -8.92
N ARG A 15 13.45 28.46 -7.98
CA ARG A 15 13.86 29.41 -6.95
C ARG A 15 14.90 28.70 -6.08
N ALA A 16 16.15 28.93 -6.40
CA ALA A 16 17.25 28.70 -5.48
C ALA A 16 17.08 29.67 -4.30
N ASP A 17 17.23 29.10 -3.07
CA ASP A 17 17.33 29.85 -1.80
C ASP A 17 16.03 30.46 -1.21
N GLU A 18 14.98 29.68 -1.04
CA GLU A 18 14.11 29.92 0.09
C GLU A 18 14.64 29.12 1.29
N PRO A 19 14.92 29.74 2.45
CA PRO A 19 15.38 28.97 3.61
C PRO A 19 14.35 27.91 3.95
N ALA A 20 14.79 26.66 4.03
CA ALA A 20 13.95 25.54 4.37
C ALA A 20 13.15 25.90 5.64
N SER A 21 11.82 25.79 5.57
CA SER A 21 10.96 26.01 6.73
C SER A 21 11.47 25.21 7.92
N PRO A 22 11.46 25.76 9.16
CA PRO A 22 11.95 25.04 10.32
C PRO A 22 11.23 23.68 10.40
N PRO A 23 11.98 22.62 10.70
CA PRO A 23 11.44 21.28 10.69
C PRO A 23 10.33 21.12 11.73
N VAL A 24 9.24 20.53 11.32
CA VAL A 24 8.04 20.35 12.15
C VAL A 24 8.23 19.19 13.12
N GLU A 25 7.96 19.41 14.42
CA GLU A 25 7.90 18.34 15.41
C GLU A 25 6.56 17.60 15.30
N LEU A 26 6.60 16.26 15.33
CA LEU A 26 5.40 15.45 15.36
C LEU A 26 5.03 15.10 16.80
N ARG A 27 3.73 15.06 17.10
CA ARG A 27 3.23 14.55 18.39
C ARG A 27 3.59 13.09 18.53
N HIS A 28 4.22 12.74 19.64
CA HIS A 28 4.57 11.37 19.97
C HIS A 28 4.71 11.19 21.48
N ASP A 29 4.44 9.98 21.93
CA ASP A 29 4.83 9.51 23.27
C ASP A 29 5.31 8.07 23.13
N LEU A 30 6.62 7.88 23.08
CA LEU A 30 7.22 6.55 22.91
C LEU A 30 6.80 5.54 23.99
N ARG A 31 6.33 6.00 25.15
CA ARG A 31 5.79 5.11 26.21
C ARG A 31 4.43 4.52 25.83
N VAL A 32 3.72 5.18 24.91
CA VAL A 32 2.44 4.74 24.34
C VAL A 32 2.66 4.11 22.96
N ASP A 33 3.38 4.79 22.09
CA ASP A 33 3.53 4.41 20.68
C ASP A 33 4.25 3.06 20.51
N LEU A 34 5.32 2.80 21.30
CA LEU A 34 6.02 1.51 21.24
C LEU A 34 5.16 0.32 21.69
N PRO A 35 4.45 0.35 22.83
CA PRO A 35 3.51 -0.71 23.20
C PRO A 35 2.36 -0.88 22.20
N VAL A 36 1.84 0.20 21.64
CA VAL A 36 0.78 0.15 20.60
C VAL A 36 1.31 -0.54 19.35
N THR A 37 2.47 -0.11 18.83
CA THR A 37 3.11 -0.73 17.66
C THR A 37 3.39 -2.22 17.91
N ALA A 38 3.94 -2.56 19.07
CA ALA A 38 4.20 -3.95 19.44
C ALA A 38 2.90 -4.76 19.55
N GLY A 39 1.86 -4.18 20.13
CA GLY A 39 0.53 -4.80 20.23
C GLY A 39 -0.08 -5.07 18.86
N LEU A 40 -0.04 -4.09 17.96
CA LEU A 40 -0.49 -4.24 16.57
C LEU A 40 0.27 -5.37 15.86
N ALA A 41 1.59 -5.41 16.00
CA ALA A 41 2.42 -6.46 15.43
C ALA A 41 2.04 -7.85 15.98
N VAL A 42 1.92 -7.98 17.31
CA VAL A 42 1.56 -9.25 17.95
C VAL A 42 0.17 -9.72 17.52
N VAL A 43 -0.82 -8.83 17.51
CA VAL A 43 -2.19 -9.17 17.10
C VAL A 43 -2.24 -9.58 15.62
N THR A 44 -1.60 -8.81 14.75
CA THR A 44 -1.55 -9.10 13.30
C THR A 44 -0.86 -10.44 13.02
N VAL A 45 0.32 -10.66 13.61
CA VAL A 45 1.06 -11.93 13.45
C VAL A 45 0.30 -13.08 14.09
N GLY A 46 -0.24 -12.89 15.29
CA GLY A 46 -1.04 -13.90 15.98
C GLY A 46 -2.27 -14.32 15.18
N PHE A 47 -3.01 -13.36 14.64
CA PHE A 47 -4.15 -13.64 13.78
C PHE A 47 -3.74 -14.46 12.55
N ARG A 48 -2.63 -14.09 11.91
CA ARG A 48 -2.09 -14.78 10.75
C ARG A 48 -1.64 -16.23 11.06
N LEU A 49 -1.04 -16.45 12.22
CA LEU A 49 -0.59 -17.78 12.64
C LEU A 49 -1.76 -18.69 13.04
N LEU A 50 -2.84 -18.13 13.60
CA LEU A 50 -4.02 -18.88 14.04
C LEU A 50 -5.12 -18.96 12.96
N ARG A 51 -4.89 -18.36 11.80
CA ARG A 51 -5.86 -18.26 10.70
C ARG A 51 -6.49 -19.61 10.35
N ASP A 52 -5.68 -20.65 10.22
CA ASP A 52 -6.12 -21.98 9.81
C ASP A 52 -7.07 -22.65 10.82
N ASP A 53 -6.94 -22.27 12.10
CA ASP A 53 -7.79 -22.77 13.18
C ASP A 53 -9.06 -21.92 13.37
N LEU A 54 -9.02 -20.66 12.93
CA LEU A 54 -10.09 -19.68 13.18
C LEU A 54 -11.06 -19.54 11.99
N GLU A 55 -10.62 -19.85 10.77
CA GLU A 55 -11.39 -19.59 9.56
C GLU A 55 -12.02 -20.85 8.99
N PRO A 56 -13.25 -20.76 8.41
CA PRO A 56 -13.86 -21.89 7.75
C PRO A 56 -13.10 -22.25 6.46
N SER A 57 -13.05 -23.55 6.16
CA SER A 57 -12.47 -24.07 4.90
C SER A 57 -13.35 -23.89 3.67
N THR A 58 -14.25 -22.90 3.70
CA THR A 58 -15.21 -22.64 2.62
C THR A 58 -15.18 -21.18 2.23
N CYS A 59 -15.29 -20.90 0.93
CA CYS A 59 -15.39 -19.53 0.45
C CYS A 59 -16.72 -18.88 0.85
N ARG A 60 -16.68 -17.57 1.06
CA ARG A 60 -17.88 -16.70 1.14
C ARG A 60 -18.09 -15.95 -0.17
N TRP A 61 -17.00 -15.51 -0.80
CA TRP A 61 -17.03 -14.93 -2.13
C TRP A 61 -16.41 -15.93 -3.11
N CYS A 62 -17.27 -16.77 -3.67
CA CYS A 62 -16.85 -17.93 -4.43
C CYS A 62 -16.69 -17.67 -5.93
N ASP A 63 -16.78 -16.44 -6.42
CA ASP A 63 -16.63 -16.05 -7.84
C ASP A 63 -16.84 -17.26 -8.79
N GLY A 64 -17.98 -17.91 -8.76
CA GLY A 64 -18.37 -19.08 -9.52
C GLY A 64 -17.29 -20.15 -9.76
N SER A 65 -17.64 -21.41 -9.69
CA SER A 65 -16.70 -22.52 -9.92
C SER A 65 -16.34 -22.75 -11.40
N SER A 66 -16.92 -21.98 -12.32
CA SER A 66 -16.67 -22.13 -13.76
C SER A 66 -15.68 -21.10 -14.30
N PRO A 67 -14.78 -21.49 -15.23
CA PRO A 67 -14.01 -20.55 -16.01
C PRO A 67 -14.95 -19.53 -16.67
N GLY A 68 -14.80 -18.26 -16.38
CA GLY A 68 -15.66 -17.18 -16.91
C GLY A 68 -16.64 -16.56 -15.93
N SER A 69 -16.76 -17.05 -14.70
CA SER A 69 -17.57 -16.42 -13.64
C SER A 69 -16.91 -15.20 -13.00
N VAL A 70 -15.61 -15.00 -13.24
CA VAL A 70 -14.86 -13.83 -12.80
C VAL A 70 -15.20 -12.63 -13.69
N ASN A 71 -15.29 -11.43 -13.11
CA ASN A 71 -15.59 -10.23 -13.89
C ASN A 71 -14.58 -10.00 -15.03
N ALA A 72 -15.01 -9.32 -16.09
CA ALA A 72 -14.24 -9.16 -17.31
C ALA A 72 -12.88 -8.45 -17.09
N VAL A 73 -12.80 -7.54 -16.14
CA VAL A 73 -11.56 -6.79 -15.81
C VAL A 73 -10.53 -7.73 -15.19
N ASP A 74 -10.93 -8.48 -14.16
CA ASP A 74 -10.06 -9.45 -13.49
C ASP A 74 -9.60 -10.55 -14.47
N HIS A 75 -10.51 -11.03 -15.33
CA HIS A 75 -10.17 -12.00 -16.37
C HIS A 75 -9.13 -11.46 -17.36
N TRP A 76 -9.32 -10.22 -17.84
CA TRP A 76 -8.41 -9.59 -18.79
C TRP A 76 -7.00 -9.42 -18.20
N PHE A 77 -6.90 -8.84 -16.99
CA PHE A 77 -5.60 -8.66 -16.32
C PHE A 77 -4.91 -9.99 -16.01
N ARG A 78 -5.67 -11.01 -15.58
CA ARG A 78 -5.13 -12.33 -15.35
C ARG A 78 -4.54 -12.94 -16.61
N THR A 79 -5.26 -12.87 -17.73
CA THR A 79 -4.79 -13.40 -19.02
C THR A 79 -3.55 -12.67 -19.51
N ALA A 80 -3.48 -11.35 -19.31
CA ALA A 80 -2.35 -10.53 -19.76
C ALA A 80 -1.08 -10.68 -18.90
N LEU A 81 -1.22 -10.88 -17.59
CA LEU A 81 -0.10 -10.75 -16.64
C LEU A 81 0.37 -12.06 -16.02
N ARG A 82 -0.48 -13.09 -15.95
CA ARG A 82 -0.12 -14.38 -15.38
C ARG A 82 1.09 -14.97 -16.10
N ARG A 83 2.10 -15.41 -15.34
CA ARG A 83 3.25 -16.14 -15.86
C ARG A 83 2.95 -17.64 -15.97
N GLN A 84 3.60 -18.32 -16.92
CA GLN A 84 3.50 -19.79 -17.04
C GLN A 84 4.12 -20.45 -15.80
N ASP A 85 5.32 -20.02 -15.41
CA ASP A 85 5.92 -20.38 -14.12
C ASP A 85 5.62 -19.27 -13.11
N THR A 86 4.74 -19.57 -12.15
CA THR A 86 4.31 -18.64 -11.11
C THR A 86 5.22 -18.62 -9.88
N GLY A 87 6.10 -19.61 -9.73
CA GLY A 87 6.97 -19.79 -8.57
C GLY A 87 7.88 -18.59 -8.31
N PRO A 88 8.70 -18.15 -9.28
CA PRO A 88 9.59 -17.01 -9.11
C PRO A 88 8.84 -15.71 -8.76
N ALA A 89 7.71 -15.43 -9.43
CA ALA A 89 6.90 -14.25 -9.16
C ALA A 89 6.33 -14.27 -7.73
N ASN A 90 5.91 -15.46 -7.26
CA ASN A 90 5.42 -15.61 -5.90
C ASN A 90 6.53 -15.34 -4.86
N ILE A 91 7.71 -15.95 -5.01
CA ILE A 91 8.86 -15.72 -4.11
C ILE A 91 9.24 -14.24 -4.11
N THR A 92 9.39 -13.64 -5.30
CA THR A 92 9.72 -12.23 -5.44
C THR A 92 8.72 -11.34 -4.70
N SER A 93 7.42 -11.66 -4.76
CA SER A 93 6.41 -10.87 -4.05
C SER A 93 6.56 -10.88 -2.52
N TYR A 94 7.00 -12.00 -1.94
CA TYR A 94 7.31 -12.07 -0.50
C TYR A 94 8.51 -11.21 -0.14
N VAL A 95 9.59 -11.30 -0.94
CA VAL A 95 10.79 -10.48 -0.74
C VAL A 95 10.48 -8.99 -0.87
N LEU A 96 9.67 -8.62 -1.86
CA LEU A 96 9.27 -7.22 -2.04
C LEU A 96 8.41 -6.72 -0.88
N ALA A 97 7.33 -7.43 -0.55
CA ALA A 97 6.34 -6.95 0.43
C ALA A 97 6.87 -6.94 1.86
N PHE A 98 7.54 -8.01 2.30
CA PHE A 98 7.95 -8.19 3.70
C PHE A 98 9.45 -7.97 3.95
N GLY A 99 10.23 -7.75 2.90
CA GLY A 99 11.64 -7.42 2.98
C GLY A 99 11.94 -6.03 2.44
N ALA A 100 11.92 -5.89 1.11
CA ALA A 100 12.40 -4.68 0.45
C ALA A 100 11.54 -3.43 0.76
N ALA A 101 10.22 -3.53 0.75
CA ALA A 101 9.34 -2.39 1.02
C ALA A 101 9.52 -1.83 2.45
N PRO A 102 9.39 -2.62 3.54
CA PRO A 102 9.58 -2.07 4.88
C PRO A 102 11.02 -1.63 5.15
N VAL A 103 12.03 -2.36 4.64
CA VAL A 103 13.43 -1.94 4.78
C VAL A 103 13.70 -0.64 4.05
N SER A 104 13.18 -0.47 2.84
CA SER A 104 13.33 0.79 2.09
C SER A 104 12.58 1.94 2.75
N ALA A 105 11.35 1.71 3.24
CA ALA A 105 10.60 2.72 3.97
C ALA A 105 11.38 3.22 5.19
N ALA A 106 11.91 2.30 6.02
CA ALA A 106 12.74 2.68 7.16
C ALA A 106 14.03 3.39 6.73
N ALA A 107 14.77 2.85 5.74
CA ALA A 107 16.03 3.41 5.29
C ALA A 107 15.86 4.82 4.71
N PHE A 108 14.89 5.03 3.81
CA PHE A 108 14.66 6.35 3.22
C PHE A 108 14.12 7.36 4.23
N THR A 109 13.33 6.92 5.23
CA THR A 109 12.91 7.77 6.34
C THR A 109 14.12 8.24 7.16
N VAL A 110 15.02 7.32 7.53
CA VAL A 110 16.25 7.67 8.26
C VAL A 110 17.15 8.58 7.42
N ILE A 111 17.37 8.25 6.15
CA ILE A 111 18.19 9.08 5.24
C ILE A 111 17.61 10.49 5.14
N ALA A 112 16.29 10.62 4.99
CA ALA A 112 15.64 11.93 4.94
C ALA A 112 15.84 12.72 6.24
N ALA A 113 15.62 12.10 7.39
CA ALA A 113 15.82 12.71 8.69
C ALA A 113 17.28 13.16 8.90
N VAL A 114 18.26 12.29 8.60
CA VAL A 114 19.68 12.60 8.75
C VAL A 114 20.12 13.70 7.78
N THR A 115 19.65 13.68 6.54
CA THR A 115 19.99 14.70 5.52
C THR A 115 19.54 16.10 5.94
N ASP A 116 18.44 16.18 6.70
CA ASP A 116 17.90 17.43 7.22
C ASP A 116 18.38 17.76 8.66
N GLY A 117 19.41 17.04 9.15
CA GLY A 117 20.00 17.26 10.48
C GLY A 117 19.13 16.80 11.65
N ARG A 118 18.13 15.93 11.39
CA ARG A 118 17.15 15.46 12.36
C ARG A 118 17.24 13.97 12.66
N GLY A 119 18.43 13.41 12.64
CA GLY A 119 18.65 11.99 12.91
C GLY A 119 18.13 11.50 14.27
N ASN A 120 18.01 12.40 15.27
CA ASN A 120 17.38 12.14 16.57
C ASN A 120 15.87 11.81 16.48
N GLU A 121 15.18 12.29 15.44
CA GLU A 121 13.76 12.05 15.22
C GLU A 121 13.49 10.71 14.50
N ALA A 122 14.50 10.12 13.89
CA ALA A 122 14.35 8.93 13.05
C ALA A 122 13.66 7.75 13.75
N VAL A 123 13.87 7.59 15.06
CA VAL A 123 13.21 6.53 15.83
C VAL A 123 11.70 6.76 15.91
N VAL A 124 11.27 7.98 16.18
CA VAL A 124 9.86 8.37 16.22
C VAL A 124 9.22 8.16 14.86
N ASP A 125 9.91 8.59 13.81
CA ASP A 125 9.44 8.47 12.44
C ASP A 125 9.26 6.99 12.03
N ILE A 126 10.21 6.12 12.39
CA ILE A 126 10.10 4.67 12.12
C ILE A 126 8.94 4.06 12.91
N VAL A 127 8.72 4.45 14.16
CA VAL A 127 7.59 3.95 14.97
C VAL A 127 6.27 4.34 14.32
N ALA A 128 6.11 5.59 13.91
CA ALA A 128 4.90 6.06 13.23
C ALA A 128 4.66 5.33 11.88
N VAL A 129 5.73 5.04 11.13
CA VAL A 129 5.66 4.23 9.90
C VAL A 129 5.22 2.79 10.21
N ALA A 130 5.79 2.19 11.25
CA ALA A 130 5.45 0.82 11.64
C ALA A 130 4.00 0.71 12.14
N GLU A 131 3.50 1.68 12.91
CA GLU A 131 2.09 1.74 13.30
C GLU A 131 1.16 1.79 12.10
N GLY A 132 1.46 2.61 11.11
CA GLY A 132 0.71 2.68 9.86
C GLY A 132 0.70 1.34 9.11
N GLY A 133 1.87 0.72 8.95
CA GLY A 133 2.02 -0.58 8.29
C GLY A 133 1.25 -1.70 9.00
N PHE A 134 1.46 -1.89 10.30
CA PHE A 134 0.76 -2.93 11.07
C PHE A 134 -0.74 -2.68 11.16
N SER A 135 -1.20 -1.43 11.25
CA SER A 135 -2.62 -1.09 11.21
C SER A 135 -3.25 -1.49 9.89
N ALA A 136 -2.58 -1.20 8.76
CA ALA A 136 -3.06 -1.60 7.43
C ALA A 136 -3.12 -3.13 7.29
N MET A 137 -2.12 -3.84 7.82
CA MET A 137 -2.11 -5.30 7.82
C MET A 137 -3.20 -5.88 8.70
N LEU A 138 -3.46 -5.34 9.89
CA LEU A 138 -4.56 -5.80 10.76
C LEU A 138 -5.92 -5.64 10.08
N VAL A 139 -6.16 -4.50 9.43
CA VAL A 139 -7.39 -4.31 8.61
C VAL A 139 -7.47 -5.36 7.51
N THR A 140 -6.36 -5.72 6.90
CA THR A 140 -6.30 -6.77 5.87
C THR A 140 -6.71 -8.12 6.41
N GLU A 141 -6.14 -8.55 7.55
CA GLU A 141 -6.49 -9.84 8.17
C GLU A 141 -7.99 -9.93 8.46
N ILE A 142 -8.59 -8.85 8.98
CA ILE A 142 -10.03 -8.78 9.23
C ILE A 142 -10.84 -8.89 7.93
N LEU A 143 -10.44 -8.19 6.88
CA LEU A 143 -11.14 -8.21 5.60
C LEU A 143 -10.98 -9.55 4.86
N GLU A 144 -9.80 -10.17 4.90
CA GLU A 144 -9.59 -11.51 4.33
C GLU A 144 -10.49 -12.53 5.03
N ALA A 145 -10.56 -12.52 6.38
CA ALA A 145 -11.43 -13.39 7.18
C ALA A 145 -12.93 -13.12 6.93
N ALA A 146 -13.29 -11.87 6.63
CA ALA A 146 -14.68 -11.51 6.34
C ALA A 146 -15.12 -11.90 4.93
N THR A 147 -14.22 -11.83 3.94
CA THR A 147 -14.56 -12.01 2.52
C THR A 147 -14.37 -13.44 2.04
N LEU A 148 -13.32 -14.11 2.48
CA LEU A 148 -12.93 -15.47 2.07
C LEU A 148 -13.07 -15.67 0.55
N ARG A 149 -12.50 -14.74 -0.23
CA ARG A 149 -12.55 -14.78 -1.70
C ARG A 149 -11.62 -15.84 -2.25
N THR A 150 -12.10 -16.67 -3.16
CA THR A 150 -11.31 -17.70 -3.83
C THR A 150 -10.20 -17.09 -4.70
N ARG A 151 -8.98 -17.61 -4.57
CA ARG A 151 -7.81 -17.15 -5.35
C ARG A 151 -7.87 -17.59 -6.82
N PRO A 152 -7.25 -16.80 -7.75
CA PRO A 152 -7.29 -17.10 -9.19
C PRO A 152 -6.76 -18.48 -9.54
N TYR A 153 -5.65 -18.93 -8.92
CA TYR A 153 -5.05 -20.23 -9.23
C TYR A 153 -5.97 -21.41 -8.92
N VAL A 154 -6.87 -21.30 -7.95
CA VAL A 154 -7.84 -22.36 -7.61
C VAL A 154 -8.83 -22.57 -8.75
N HIS A 155 -9.26 -21.49 -9.40
CA HIS A 155 -10.19 -21.54 -10.54
C HIS A 155 -9.54 -22.16 -11.80
N ALA A 156 -8.21 -22.23 -11.86
CA ALA A 156 -7.49 -22.81 -12.99
C ALA A 156 -7.39 -24.33 -12.93
N ILE A 157 -7.79 -24.94 -11.80
CA ILE A 157 -7.70 -26.39 -11.61
C ILE A 157 -8.99 -27.01 -12.17
N GLU A 158 -8.84 -27.78 -13.25
CA GLU A 158 -9.98 -28.41 -13.91
C GLU A 158 -10.43 -29.70 -13.19
N ASN A 159 -9.50 -30.43 -12.59
CA ASN A 159 -9.77 -31.65 -11.85
C ASN A 159 -10.36 -31.34 -10.47
N ASP A 160 -11.54 -31.87 -10.17
CA ASP A 160 -12.26 -31.58 -8.92
C ASP A 160 -11.55 -32.14 -7.68
N ASP A 161 -10.91 -33.34 -7.77
CA ASP A 161 -10.17 -33.93 -6.66
C ASP A 161 -8.91 -33.13 -6.35
N GLU A 162 -8.19 -32.68 -7.39
CA GLU A 162 -7.04 -31.82 -7.24
C GLU A 162 -7.43 -30.46 -6.65
N ARG A 163 -8.53 -29.89 -7.13
CA ARG A 163 -9.09 -28.63 -6.59
C ARG A 163 -9.45 -28.78 -5.12
N ALA A 164 -10.13 -29.86 -4.75
CA ALA A 164 -10.48 -30.16 -3.36
C ALA A 164 -9.23 -30.31 -2.48
N ALA A 165 -8.20 -30.98 -2.99
CA ALA A 165 -6.92 -31.13 -2.27
C ALA A 165 -6.19 -29.80 -2.08
N VAL A 166 -6.29 -28.85 -3.04
CA VAL A 166 -5.73 -27.51 -2.93
C VAL A 166 -6.54 -26.65 -1.98
N ILE A 167 -7.87 -26.74 -2.01
CA ILE A 167 -8.78 -26.04 -1.10
C ILE A 167 -8.57 -26.51 0.35
N ALA A 168 -8.30 -27.80 0.57
CA ALA A 168 -8.00 -28.33 1.89
C ALA A 168 -6.68 -27.79 2.48
N LYS A 169 -5.82 -27.20 1.65
CA LYS A 169 -4.64 -26.46 2.10
C LYS A 169 -5.00 -25.02 2.35
N THR A 170 -4.41 -24.46 3.38
CA THR A 170 -4.65 -23.08 3.82
C THR A 170 -4.33 -22.03 2.76
N GLY A 171 -5.06 -20.93 2.76
CA GLY A 171 -4.82 -19.76 1.93
C GLY A 171 -5.51 -19.75 0.56
N ALA A 172 -6.35 -20.76 0.23
CA ALA A 172 -7.12 -20.81 -1.01
C ALA A 172 -8.17 -19.68 -1.13
N PHE A 173 -8.66 -19.18 -0.01
CA PHE A 173 -9.74 -18.17 0.07
C PHE A 173 -9.29 -16.77 0.51
N HIS A 174 -7.99 -16.52 0.65
CA HIS A 174 -7.45 -15.20 1.03
C HIS A 174 -7.04 -14.37 -0.19
N SER A 175 -7.99 -14.17 -1.12
CA SER A 175 -7.71 -13.36 -2.32
C SER A 175 -7.94 -11.87 -2.08
N PHE A 176 -8.95 -11.48 -1.29
CA PHE A 176 -9.34 -10.09 -1.15
C PHE A 176 -9.26 -9.61 0.31
N PRO A 177 -8.61 -8.46 0.54
CA PRO A 177 -7.74 -7.73 -0.39
C PRO A 177 -6.36 -8.40 -0.55
N ALA A 178 -5.52 -7.89 -1.47
CA ALA A 178 -4.17 -8.44 -1.67
C ALA A 178 -3.21 -7.99 -0.55
N GLY A 179 -3.04 -8.80 0.51
CA GLY A 179 -2.32 -8.42 1.72
C GLY A 179 -0.86 -7.98 1.49
N HIS A 180 -0.11 -8.63 0.58
CA HIS A 180 1.23 -8.18 0.20
C HIS A 180 1.24 -6.77 -0.38
N VAL A 181 0.19 -6.42 -1.12
CA VAL A 181 0.03 -5.09 -1.72
C VAL A 181 -0.35 -4.08 -0.65
N VAL A 182 -1.23 -4.46 0.28
CA VAL A 182 -1.57 -3.61 1.45
C VAL A 182 -0.32 -3.28 2.24
N GLU A 183 0.53 -4.26 2.55
CA GLU A 183 1.79 -4.04 3.28
C GLU A 183 2.69 -3.05 2.55
N ALA A 184 3.00 -3.32 1.27
CA ALA A 184 3.93 -2.50 0.51
C ALA A 184 3.42 -1.05 0.33
N PHE A 185 2.13 -0.86 0.01
CA PHE A 185 1.53 0.49 -0.10
C PHE A 185 1.32 1.14 1.27
N GLY A 186 1.07 0.35 2.32
CA GLY A 186 0.89 0.84 3.68
C GLY A 186 2.16 1.49 4.23
N VAL A 187 3.29 0.78 4.18
CA VAL A 187 4.57 1.35 4.63
C VAL A 187 5.05 2.48 3.71
N ALA A 188 4.77 2.39 2.39
CA ALA A 188 5.07 3.48 1.45
C ALA A 188 4.31 4.75 1.79
N ALA A 189 3.01 4.66 2.04
CA ALA A 189 2.18 5.80 2.39
C ALA A 189 2.53 6.35 3.77
N ALA A 190 2.75 5.48 4.76
CA ALA A 190 3.16 5.90 6.10
C ALA A 190 4.48 6.68 6.07
N SER A 191 5.52 6.16 5.41
CA SER A 191 6.82 6.82 5.30
C SER A 191 6.75 8.12 4.50
N GLY A 192 6.03 8.11 3.37
CA GLY A 192 5.82 9.31 2.55
C GLY A 192 5.08 10.42 3.30
N VAL A 193 4.03 10.06 4.07
CA VAL A 193 3.27 11.00 4.91
C VAL A 193 4.13 11.55 6.03
N VAL A 194 4.85 10.71 6.78
CA VAL A 194 5.76 11.15 7.85
C VAL A 194 6.80 12.12 7.28
N ALA A 195 7.49 11.75 6.19
CA ALA A 195 8.48 12.61 5.55
C ALA A 195 7.88 13.96 5.09
N SER A 196 6.65 13.95 4.57
CA SER A 196 5.93 15.16 4.15
C SER A 196 5.52 16.03 5.33
N MET A 197 5.01 15.44 6.42
CA MET A 197 4.65 16.19 7.65
C MET A 197 5.87 16.81 8.32
N ARG A 198 7.01 16.12 8.31
CA ARG A 198 8.29 16.65 8.79
C ARG A 198 8.85 17.77 7.91
N GLY A 199 8.37 17.90 6.66
CA GLY A 199 8.93 18.82 5.69
C GLY A 199 10.32 18.40 5.19
N TYR A 200 10.64 17.10 5.20
CA TYR A 200 11.94 16.62 4.72
C TYR A 200 12.12 16.88 3.23
N ARG A 201 13.30 17.42 2.85
CA ARG A 201 13.63 17.69 1.43
C ARG A 201 13.56 16.45 0.55
N LEU A 202 13.81 15.27 1.12
CA LEU A 202 13.75 13.99 0.42
C LEU A 202 12.36 13.33 0.44
N ALA A 203 11.30 14.00 0.95
CA ALA A 203 9.94 13.44 0.96
C ALA A 203 9.46 12.94 -0.42
N PRO A 204 9.70 13.65 -1.55
CA PRO A 204 9.34 13.13 -2.87
C PRO A 204 10.08 11.82 -3.23
N LEU A 205 11.33 11.66 -2.80
CA LEU A 205 12.10 10.43 -3.01
C LEU A 205 11.58 9.28 -2.15
N VAL A 206 11.21 9.56 -0.89
CA VAL A 206 10.57 8.58 0.00
C VAL A 206 9.28 8.02 -0.64
N TRP A 207 8.41 8.90 -1.14
CA TRP A 207 7.20 8.53 -1.87
C TRP A 207 7.52 7.70 -3.12
N ALA A 208 8.43 8.16 -3.95
CA ALA A 208 8.77 7.49 -5.21
C ALA A 208 9.32 6.08 -4.97
N ALA A 209 10.25 5.94 -4.02
CA ALA A 209 10.83 4.65 -3.67
C ALA A 209 9.77 3.68 -3.11
N GLY A 210 8.94 4.15 -2.17
CA GLY A 210 7.87 3.33 -1.60
C GLY A 210 6.86 2.87 -2.64
N LEU A 211 6.35 3.78 -3.47
CA LEU A 211 5.39 3.46 -4.53
C LEU A 211 5.98 2.50 -5.57
N MET A 212 7.27 2.60 -5.88
CA MET A 212 7.94 1.66 -6.78
C MET A 212 7.86 0.22 -6.25
N PHE A 213 8.15 -0.01 -4.97
CA PHE A 213 8.02 -1.33 -4.33
C PHE A 213 6.56 -1.78 -4.27
N GLY A 214 5.62 -0.86 -4.00
CA GLY A 214 4.18 -1.14 -4.02
C GLY A 214 3.72 -1.66 -5.39
N VAL A 215 4.06 -0.96 -6.46
CA VAL A 215 3.70 -1.34 -7.84
C VAL A 215 4.39 -2.64 -8.26
N ALA A 216 5.66 -2.83 -7.92
CA ALA A 216 6.38 -4.08 -8.19
C ALA A 216 5.74 -5.27 -7.46
N THR A 217 5.31 -5.08 -6.20
CA THR A 217 4.58 -6.10 -5.44
C THR A 217 3.23 -6.40 -6.08
N ALA A 218 2.48 -5.38 -6.47
CA ALA A 218 1.19 -5.52 -7.16
C ALA A 218 1.32 -6.36 -8.44
N TYR A 219 2.29 -6.03 -9.29
CA TYR A 219 2.57 -6.79 -10.50
C TYR A 219 2.91 -8.25 -10.20
N THR A 220 3.82 -8.51 -9.27
CA THR A 220 4.26 -9.88 -8.95
C THR A 220 3.15 -10.73 -8.35
N ARG A 221 2.19 -10.16 -7.62
CA ARG A 221 1.02 -10.88 -7.10
C ARG A 221 0.07 -11.34 -8.20
N MET A 222 -0.17 -10.52 -9.22
CA MET A 222 -0.95 -10.89 -10.41
C MET A 222 -0.18 -11.90 -11.28
N ALA A 223 1.11 -11.66 -11.52
CA ALA A 223 1.98 -12.57 -12.28
C ALA A 223 2.07 -13.96 -11.64
N ALA A 224 1.99 -14.05 -10.32
CA ALA A 224 1.98 -15.29 -9.54
C ALA A 224 0.60 -15.98 -9.48
N ASP A 225 -0.42 -15.45 -10.13
CA ASP A 225 -1.80 -15.96 -10.10
C ASP A 225 -2.40 -16.06 -8.68
N ARG A 226 -1.94 -15.19 -7.75
CA ARG A 226 -2.34 -15.21 -6.34
C ARG A 226 -3.50 -14.26 -6.04
N HIS A 227 -3.63 -13.18 -6.80
CA HIS A 227 -4.66 -12.16 -6.62
C HIS A 227 -5.17 -11.67 -7.96
N TYR A 228 -6.44 -11.31 -7.99
CA TYR A 228 -7.05 -10.60 -9.10
C TYR A 228 -6.64 -9.12 -9.10
N PHE A 229 -6.85 -8.44 -10.23
CA PHE A 229 -6.58 -7.00 -10.33
C PHE A 229 -7.39 -6.18 -9.32
N THR A 230 -8.66 -6.53 -9.12
CA THR A 230 -9.52 -5.84 -8.13
C THR A 230 -9.04 -6.03 -6.70
N ASP A 231 -8.48 -7.21 -6.34
CA ASP A 231 -7.87 -7.44 -5.03
C ASP A 231 -6.64 -6.56 -4.82
N VAL A 232 -5.84 -6.43 -5.88
CA VAL A 232 -4.62 -5.60 -5.90
C VAL A 232 -4.97 -4.11 -5.79
N LEU A 233 -5.97 -3.65 -6.53
CA LEU A 233 -6.43 -2.26 -6.46
C LEU A 233 -6.99 -1.91 -5.09
N ALA A 234 -7.82 -2.80 -4.52
CA ALA A 234 -8.32 -2.64 -3.15
C ALA A 234 -7.17 -2.65 -2.14
N GLY A 235 -6.19 -3.55 -2.30
CA GLY A 235 -5.01 -3.62 -1.45
C GLY A 235 -4.19 -2.32 -1.48
N ALA A 236 -3.96 -1.76 -2.66
CA ALA A 236 -3.27 -0.48 -2.81
C ALA A 236 -4.04 0.67 -2.13
N ALA A 237 -5.36 0.72 -2.31
CA ALA A 237 -6.21 1.74 -1.70
C ALA A 237 -6.23 1.62 -0.16
N ILE A 238 -6.45 0.42 0.38
CA ILE A 238 -6.48 0.16 1.83
C ILE A 238 -5.11 0.48 2.44
N GLY A 239 -4.02 -0.04 1.86
CA GLY A 239 -2.67 0.23 2.31
C GLY A 239 -2.38 1.73 2.38
N THR A 240 -2.69 2.46 1.30
CA THR A 240 -2.46 3.91 1.25
C THR A 240 -3.31 4.67 2.27
N VAL A 241 -4.60 4.35 2.37
CA VAL A 241 -5.52 5.09 3.26
C VAL A 241 -5.25 4.80 4.72
N VAL A 242 -5.08 3.53 5.09
CA VAL A 242 -4.84 3.16 6.49
C VAL A 242 -3.40 3.47 6.88
N GLY A 243 -2.42 3.03 6.07
CA GLY A 243 -1.01 3.24 6.36
C GLY A 243 -0.64 4.71 6.47
N GLY A 244 -1.07 5.54 5.51
CA GLY A 244 -0.87 6.99 5.55
C GLY A 244 -1.79 7.71 6.54
N GLY A 245 -2.99 7.19 6.77
CA GLY A 245 -3.98 7.79 7.68
C GLY A 245 -3.56 7.74 9.15
N VAL A 246 -2.90 6.67 9.59
CA VAL A 246 -2.44 6.54 10.99
C VAL A 246 -1.48 7.66 11.38
N PRO A 247 -0.36 7.92 10.68
CA PRO A 247 0.48 9.06 11.00
C PRO A 247 -0.26 10.40 10.97
N LEU A 248 -1.16 10.59 9.99
CA LEU A 248 -1.95 11.81 9.87
C LEU A 248 -2.90 12.07 11.03
N LEU A 249 -3.42 11.01 11.66
CA LEU A 249 -4.40 11.13 12.73
C LEU A 249 -3.74 11.20 14.11
N PHE A 250 -2.67 10.44 14.34
CA PHE A 250 -2.08 10.25 15.66
C PHE A 250 -0.77 11.00 15.87
N HIS A 251 0.00 11.25 14.78
CA HIS A 251 1.29 11.94 14.83
C HIS A 251 1.28 13.32 14.17
N GLN A 252 0.21 14.09 14.40
CA GLN A 252 0.08 15.45 13.85
C GLN A 252 1.21 16.38 14.33
N PRO A 253 1.52 17.47 13.58
CA PRO A 253 2.42 18.50 14.02
C PRO A 253 2.08 19.02 15.42
N ALA A 254 3.08 19.17 16.29
CA ALA A 254 2.90 19.56 17.69
C ALA A 254 2.37 20.99 17.82
N ASP A 255 2.77 21.90 16.95
CA ASP A 255 2.46 23.34 17.01
C ASP A 255 1.09 23.73 16.46
N GLY A 256 0.23 22.74 16.14
CA GLY A 256 -1.12 23.00 15.63
C GLY A 256 -1.15 23.59 14.21
N GLU A 257 -0.03 23.77 13.56
CA GLU A 257 0.03 24.08 12.13
C GLU A 257 -0.52 22.90 11.33
N ARG A 258 -1.84 22.90 11.21
CA ARG A 258 -2.54 21.95 10.36
C ARG A 258 -2.00 22.06 8.95
N THR A 259 -1.04 21.18 8.67
CA THR A 259 -0.69 20.67 7.36
C THR A 259 -0.95 21.64 6.19
N SER A 260 -0.05 22.56 6.02
CA SER A 260 0.02 23.40 4.81
C SER A 260 0.01 22.57 3.51
N TRP A 261 0.43 21.31 3.57
CA TRP A 261 0.46 20.42 2.39
C TRP A 261 -0.92 19.93 1.94
N LEU A 262 -1.89 19.69 2.86
CA LEU A 262 -3.28 19.42 2.47
C LEU A 262 -3.94 20.69 1.88
N GLN A 263 -3.54 21.87 2.35
CA GLN A 263 -4.00 23.15 1.79
C GLN A 263 -3.36 23.45 0.41
N ARG A 264 -2.22 22.80 0.10
CA ARG A 264 -1.53 22.91 -1.19
C ARG A 264 -2.05 21.92 -2.25
N ALA A 265 -2.91 20.98 -1.85
CA ALA A 265 -3.62 20.12 -2.79
C ALA A 265 -4.81 20.91 -3.37
N THR A 266 -4.69 21.35 -4.60
CA THR A 266 -5.77 22.05 -5.32
C THR A 266 -6.40 21.09 -6.32
N ILE A 267 -7.71 20.90 -6.21
CA ILE A 267 -8.48 20.25 -7.28
C ILE A 267 -8.76 21.32 -8.33
N VAL A 268 -8.12 21.20 -9.48
CA VAL A 268 -8.34 22.11 -10.61
C VAL A 268 -9.31 21.47 -11.57
N ALA A 269 -10.51 22.03 -11.71
CA ALA A 269 -11.45 21.66 -12.74
C ALA A 269 -11.33 22.67 -13.91
N THR A 270 -10.77 22.22 -15.04
CA THR A 270 -10.68 23.05 -16.22
C THR A 270 -11.80 22.70 -17.20
N PRO A 271 -12.69 23.64 -17.53
CA PRO A 271 -13.72 23.39 -18.52
C PRO A 271 -13.09 23.23 -19.91
N LEU A 272 -13.40 22.13 -20.57
CA LEU A 272 -13.07 21.88 -21.97
C LEU A 272 -14.32 22.11 -22.83
N ARG A 273 -14.14 22.41 -24.11
CA ARG A 273 -15.27 22.62 -25.05
C ARG A 273 -16.24 21.42 -25.16
N GLN A 274 -15.84 20.24 -24.71
CA GLN A 274 -16.66 19.02 -24.65
C GLN A 274 -16.32 18.21 -23.40
N GLY A 275 -16.55 18.74 -22.19
CA GLY A 275 -16.33 18.03 -20.95
C GLY A 275 -15.59 18.87 -19.91
N GLN A 276 -15.24 18.24 -18.80
CA GLN A 276 -14.41 18.83 -17.75
C GLN A 276 -13.20 17.94 -17.52
N MET A 277 -12.02 18.54 -17.44
CA MET A 277 -10.82 17.85 -16.98
C MET A 277 -10.66 18.17 -15.50
N VAL A 278 -10.66 17.15 -14.67
CA VAL A 278 -10.37 17.27 -13.24
C VAL A 278 -8.94 16.80 -13.01
N GLY A 279 -8.11 17.69 -12.52
CA GLY A 279 -6.74 17.41 -12.14
C GLY A 279 -6.48 17.73 -10.68
N MET A 280 -5.55 17.04 -10.05
CA MET A 280 -5.04 17.38 -8.74
C MET A 280 -3.68 18.03 -8.93
N GLY A 281 -3.54 19.28 -8.50
CA GLY A 281 -2.28 20.01 -8.53
C GLY A 281 -1.69 20.10 -7.11
N TRP A 282 -0.38 19.97 -6.99
CA TRP A 282 0.37 20.28 -5.80
C TRP A 282 1.25 21.49 -6.06
N SER A 283 1.15 22.53 -5.23
CA SER A 283 2.16 23.60 -5.16
C SER A 283 3.20 23.21 -4.12
N PHE A 284 4.42 23.06 -4.57
CA PHE A 284 5.58 22.83 -3.71
C PHE A 284 6.13 24.15 -3.22
#